data_a797815421056f0a2e580e8e15a89f74
#
_entry.id   a797815421056f0a2e580e8e15a89f74
#
_cell.length_a   1.000
_cell.length_b   1.000
_cell.length_c   1.000
_cell.angle_alpha   90.00
_cell.angle_beta   90.00
_cell.angle_gamma   90.00
#
_symmetry.space_group_name_H-M   'P 1'
#
loop_
_entity.id
_entity.type
_entity.pdbx_description
1 polymer ?
#
loop_
_entity_poly.entity_id
_entity_poly.type
_entity_poly.pdbx_seq_one_letter_code
_entity_poly.pdbx_strand_id
1 'polypeptide(L)'
;MSQTNRSPFQPAFYVANTMEIFERLAWYGMYTLLASYIMTPTTQGGLGLGNTERGLIMGVVPFFLYLFPVVSGALADRFGYRKMFLLSFALMAPSYYFLGYAKDLASFMGIFMLIALGAGIFKPVVTATISRTTDETNRGLGFGIFYMMVNIGGFLGPVLAPIIQKHYGWEWVFTFACIWISVNFIPALFFYKEPEIHAKNKPLKQVFQEMQQVLGNFRLALLVVPLLILLVAFYAGFIGSEFTSVAAAVLVVSAVVWDLLVANKNAKQNANQGGETNSPV
;
A
#
# COMPACT_ATOMS: atom_id res chain seq x y z
N MET A 1 -11.81 39.98 -1.71
CA MET A 1 -11.46 38.56 -1.73
C MET A 1 -10.56 38.33 -2.93
N SER A 2 -9.25 38.19 -2.74
CA SER A 2 -8.29 37.90 -3.82
C SER A 2 -8.61 36.52 -4.37
N GLN A 3 -8.99 36.42 -5.64
CA GLN A 3 -9.06 35.14 -6.34
C GLN A 3 -7.61 34.63 -6.41
N THR A 4 -7.26 33.67 -5.57
CA THR A 4 -6.02 32.90 -5.69
C THR A 4 -6.09 32.20 -7.05
N ASN A 5 -5.32 32.70 -8.01
CA ASN A 5 -5.20 32.13 -9.34
C ASN A 5 -4.48 30.78 -9.19
N ARG A 6 -5.25 29.69 -9.02
CA ARG A 6 -4.70 28.33 -8.86
C ARG A 6 -4.24 27.84 -10.21
N SER A 7 -3.04 27.27 -10.24
CA SER A 7 -2.53 26.60 -11.44
C SER A 7 -3.42 25.41 -11.82
N PRO A 8 -3.67 25.17 -13.11
CA PRO A 8 -4.41 23.98 -13.55
C PRO A 8 -3.60 22.71 -13.26
N PHE A 9 -4.29 21.61 -12.96
CA PHE A 9 -3.64 20.32 -12.77
C PHE A 9 -3.10 19.77 -14.11
N GLN A 10 -1.94 19.13 -14.04
CA GLN A 10 -1.33 18.48 -15.20
C GLN A 10 -2.16 17.24 -15.63
N PRO A 11 -2.15 16.84 -16.92
CA PRO A 11 -2.90 15.67 -17.40
C PRO A 11 -2.64 14.38 -16.62
N ALA A 12 -1.40 14.14 -16.18
CA ALA A 12 -1.04 12.96 -15.40
C ALA A 12 -1.78 12.88 -14.06
N PHE A 13 -2.19 14.04 -13.48
CA PHE A 13 -3.01 14.10 -12.28
C PHE A 13 -4.35 13.38 -12.46
N TYR A 14 -5.07 13.70 -13.54
CA TYR A 14 -6.38 13.11 -13.82
C TYR A 14 -6.27 11.62 -14.11
N VAL A 15 -5.24 11.23 -14.87
CA VAL A 15 -4.99 9.83 -15.21
C VAL A 15 -4.67 9.01 -13.96
N ALA A 16 -3.82 9.52 -13.08
CA ALA A 16 -3.47 8.85 -11.81
C ALA A 16 -4.70 8.68 -10.90
N ASN A 17 -5.54 9.71 -10.79
CA ASN A 17 -6.79 9.66 -10.02
C ASN A 17 -7.78 8.64 -10.59
N THR A 18 -7.90 8.52 -11.90
CA THR A 18 -8.74 7.51 -12.57
C THR A 18 -8.24 6.09 -12.26
N MET A 19 -6.92 5.88 -12.36
CA MET A 19 -6.32 4.58 -12.04
C MET A 19 -6.51 4.21 -10.57
N GLU A 20 -6.46 5.18 -9.65
CA GLU A 20 -6.72 4.94 -8.22
C GLU A 20 -8.13 4.42 -7.98
N ILE A 21 -9.17 4.99 -8.63
CA ILE A 21 -10.56 4.51 -8.47
C ILE A 21 -10.65 3.01 -8.79
N PHE A 22 -10.16 2.59 -9.94
CA PHE A 22 -10.28 1.21 -10.39
C PHE A 22 -9.45 0.25 -9.53
N GLU A 23 -8.27 0.66 -9.11
CA GLU A 23 -7.44 -0.15 -8.22
C GLU A 23 -8.10 -0.30 -6.84
N ARG A 24 -8.63 0.78 -6.27
CA ARG A 24 -9.38 0.73 -5.00
C ARG A 24 -10.66 -0.11 -5.10
N LEU A 25 -11.38 0.01 -6.20
CA LEU A 25 -12.58 -0.78 -6.47
C LEU A 25 -12.24 -2.28 -6.50
N ALA A 26 -11.18 -2.67 -7.18
CA ALA A 26 -10.70 -4.05 -7.23
C ALA A 26 -10.28 -4.57 -5.83
N TRP A 27 -9.44 -3.80 -5.15
CA TRP A 27 -8.94 -4.18 -3.82
C TRP A 27 -10.04 -4.29 -2.78
N TYR A 28 -10.83 -3.24 -2.57
CA TYR A 28 -11.86 -3.24 -1.54
C TYR A 28 -13.02 -4.17 -1.87
N GLY A 29 -13.34 -4.34 -3.17
CA GLY A 29 -14.35 -5.32 -3.60
C GLY A 29 -13.97 -6.73 -3.18
N MET A 30 -12.76 -7.17 -3.53
CA MET A 30 -12.23 -8.48 -3.15
C MET A 30 -12.06 -8.58 -1.63
N TYR A 31 -11.42 -7.60 -0.99
CA TYR A 31 -11.03 -7.68 0.42
C TYR A 31 -12.22 -7.72 1.37
N THR A 32 -13.34 -7.06 1.03
CA THR A 32 -14.58 -7.09 1.83
C THR A 32 -15.15 -8.50 1.97
N LEU A 33 -15.04 -9.31 0.94
CA LEU A 33 -15.55 -10.69 0.94
C LEU A 33 -14.49 -11.73 1.31
N LEU A 34 -13.23 -11.32 1.43
CA LEU A 34 -12.09 -12.22 1.59
C LEU A 34 -12.23 -13.17 2.80
N ALA A 35 -12.60 -12.63 3.96
CA ALA A 35 -12.76 -13.42 5.17
C ALA A 35 -13.85 -14.50 5.02
N SER A 36 -14.94 -14.15 4.37
CA SER A 36 -16.04 -15.09 4.07
C SER A 36 -15.61 -16.14 3.06
N TYR A 37 -14.90 -15.74 1.99
CA TYR A 37 -14.37 -16.67 0.98
C TYR A 37 -13.46 -17.73 1.58
N ILE A 38 -12.50 -17.29 2.42
CA ILE A 38 -11.54 -18.20 3.07
C ILE A 38 -12.24 -19.27 3.89
N MET A 39 -13.31 -18.94 4.61
CA MET A 39 -14.01 -19.85 5.51
C MET A 39 -15.16 -20.61 4.85
N THR A 40 -15.66 -20.15 3.71
CA THR A 40 -16.74 -20.84 2.98
C THR A 40 -16.27 -22.24 2.54
N PRO A 41 -17.07 -23.31 2.75
CA PRO A 41 -16.70 -24.66 2.33
C PRO A 41 -16.39 -24.74 0.83
N THR A 42 -15.48 -25.61 0.45
CA THR A 42 -15.11 -25.86 -0.96
C THR A 42 -16.29 -26.32 -1.80
N THR A 43 -17.25 -27.04 -1.20
CA THR A 43 -18.49 -27.45 -1.86
C THR A 43 -19.39 -26.26 -2.25
N GLN A 44 -19.18 -25.10 -1.65
CA GLN A 44 -19.89 -23.85 -1.95
C GLN A 44 -18.98 -22.85 -2.72
N GLY A 45 -17.87 -23.32 -3.25
CA GLY A 45 -16.94 -22.51 -4.04
C GLY A 45 -15.97 -21.64 -3.25
N GLY A 46 -15.90 -21.79 -1.93
CA GLY A 46 -14.94 -21.12 -1.07
C GLY A 46 -13.61 -21.89 -0.93
N LEU A 47 -12.71 -21.38 -0.11
CA LEU A 47 -11.41 -21.99 0.13
C LEU A 47 -11.44 -23.09 1.21
N GLY A 48 -12.44 -23.09 2.10
CA GLY A 48 -12.67 -24.15 3.10
C GLY A 48 -11.62 -24.18 4.22
N LEU A 49 -10.95 -23.07 4.52
CA LEU A 49 -9.95 -22.97 5.57
C LEU A 49 -10.54 -22.54 6.92
N GLY A 50 -9.80 -22.77 8.00
CA GLY A 50 -10.21 -22.43 9.35
C GLY A 50 -9.88 -20.98 9.76
N ASN A 51 -10.21 -20.68 11.03
CA ASN A 51 -9.96 -19.36 11.61
C ASN A 51 -8.47 -19.01 11.70
N THR A 52 -7.61 -19.99 11.95
CA THR A 52 -6.15 -19.81 12.06
C THR A 52 -5.55 -19.39 10.73
N GLU A 53 -5.89 -20.10 9.66
CA GLU A 53 -5.42 -19.80 8.31
C GLU A 53 -5.97 -18.46 7.81
N ARG A 54 -7.24 -18.15 8.11
CA ARG A 54 -7.83 -16.84 7.85
C ARG A 54 -7.03 -15.73 8.53
N GLY A 55 -6.71 -15.90 9.83
CA GLY A 55 -5.92 -14.94 10.59
C GLY A 55 -4.53 -14.74 9.98
N LEU A 56 -3.88 -15.84 9.56
CA LEU A 56 -2.59 -15.80 8.88
C LEU A 56 -2.64 -15.00 7.58
N ILE A 57 -3.60 -15.32 6.69
CA ILE A 57 -3.75 -14.62 5.41
C ILE A 57 -4.02 -13.12 5.63
N MET A 58 -4.98 -12.79 6.51
CA MET A 58 -5.39 -11.41 6.75
C MET A 58 -4.39 -10.60 7.59
N GLY A 59 -3.45 -11.23 8.25
CA GLY A 59 -2.36 -10.55 8.97
C GLY A 59 -1.11 -10.39 8.12
N VAL A 60 -0.62 -11.47 7.53
CA VAL A 60 0.67 -11.48 6.81
C VAL A 60 0.62 -10.67 5.52
N VAL A 61 -0.41 -10.83 4.70
CA VAL A 61 -0.46 -10.17 3.40
C VAL A 61 -0.59 -8.65 3.52
N PRO A 62 -1.49 -8.08 4.36
CA PRO A 62 -1.50 -6.64 4.61
C PRO A 62 -0.20 -6.11 5.22
N PHE A 63 0.47 -6.87 6.09
CA PHE A 63 1.78 -6.46 6.59
C PHE A 63 2.77 -6.19 5.45
N PHE A 64 2.91 -7.12 4.50
CA PHE A 64 3.78 -6.94 3.34
C PHE A 64 3.28 -5.85 2.39
N LEU A 65 1.96 -5.68 2.25
CA LEU A 65 1.37 -4.60 1.48
C LEU A 65 1.85 -3.21 1.94
N TYR A 66 2.02 -3.01 3.25
CA TYR A 66 2.55 -1.77 3.82
C TYR A 66 4.08 -1.70 3.85
N LEU A 67 4.77 -2.84 3.81
CA LEU A 67 6.23 -2.89 3.76
C LEU A 67 6.78 -2.64 2.35
N PHE A 68 6.19 -3.20 1.32
CA PHE A 68 6.65 -3.08 -0.07
C PHE A 68 6.77 -1.65 -0.60
N PRO A 69 5.88 -0.69 -0.26
CA PRO A 69 6.01 0.70 -0.68
C PRO A 69 7.32 1.37 -0.29
N VAL A 70 7.92 0.98 0.82
CA VAL A 70 9.22 1.50 1.29
C VAL A 70 10.32 1.25 0.26
N VAL A 71 10.30 0.07 -0.36
CA VAL A 71 11.30 -0.34 -1.37
C VAL A 71 10.92 0.17 -2.75
N SER A 72 9.66 0.06 -3.13
CA SER A 72 9.19 0.34 -4.49
C SER A 72 9.19 1.83 -4.85
N GLY A 73 9.07 2.73 -3.86
CA GLY A 73 9.14 4.17 -4.08
C GLY A 73 10.48 4.60 -4.69
N ALA A 74 11.60 4.12 -4.13
CA ALA A 74 12.93 4.40 -4.64
C ALA A 74 13.18 3.82 -6.05
N LEU A 75 12.60 2.65 -6.34
CA LEU A 75 12.64 2.06 -7.68
C LEU A 75 11.83 2.86 -8.69
N ALA A 76 10.69 3.41 -8.29
CA ALA A 76 9.82 4.21 -9.16
C ALA A 76 10.50 5.49 -9.64
N ASP A 77 11.22 6.17 -8.77
CA ASP A 77 11.98 7.37 -9.12
C ASP A 77 13.08 7.10 -10.17
N ARG A 78 13.61 5.87 -10.19
CA ARG A 78 14.64 5.46 -11.15
C ARG A 78 14.08 4.99 -12.48
N PHE A 79 13.13 4.04 -12.45
CA PHE A 79 12.66 3.35 -13.66
C PHE A 79 11.58 4.14 -14.41
N GLY A 80 11.00 5.16 -13.76
CA GLY A 80 9.93 5.97 -14.27
C GLY A 80 8.55 5.42 -13.88
N TYR A 81 7.63 6.33 -13.62
CA TYR A 81 6.33 6.02 -13.03
C TYR A 81 5.43 5.21 -13.98
N ARG A 82 5.46 5.51 -15.29
CA ARG A 82 4.67 4.77 -16.27
C ARG A 82 5.02 3.28 -16.30
N LYS A 83 6.33 2.96 -16.29
CA LYS A 83 6.79 1.57 -16.29
C LYS A 83 6.40 0.85 -15.00
N MET A 84 6.47 1.56 -13.87
CA MET A 84 6.09 1.00 -12.57
C MET A 84 4.59 0.78 -12.44
N PHE A 85 3.73 1.66 -13.00
CA PHE A 85 2.30 1.38 -13.12
C PHE A 85 2.02 0.12 -13.93
N LEU A 86 2.64 0.00 -15.11
CA LEU A 86 2.46 -1.18 -15.97
C LEU A 86 2.94 -2.46 -15.29
N LEU A 87 4.08 -2.43 -14.59
CA LEU A 87 4.59 -3.56 -13.82
C LEU A 87 3.62 -3.94 -12.70
N SER A 88 3.10 -2.95 -11.96
CA SER A 88 2.11 -3.16 -10.92
C SER A 88 0.86 -3.86 -11.44
N PHE A 89 0.29 -3.38 -12.55
CA PHE A 89 -0.91 -3.98 -13.15
C PHE A 89 -0.62 -5.36 -13.75
N ALA A 90 0.57 -5.57 -14.34
CA ALA A 90 0.99 -6.87 -14.86
C ALA A 90 1.17 -7.92 -13.76
N LEU A 91 1.52 -7.50 -12.54
CA LEU A 91 1.54 -8.38 -11.37
C LEU A 91 0.14 -8.62 -10.83
N MET A 92 -0.66 -7.56 -10.63
CA MET A 92 -1.95 -7.66 -9.96
C MET A 92 -3.02 -8.35 -10.80
N ALA A 93 -3.16 -8.00 -12.09
CA ALA A 93 -4.26 -8.49 -12.91
C ALA A 93 -4.30 -10.04 -13.00
N PRO A 94 -3.22 -10.73 -13.42
CA PRO A 94 -3.23 -12.19 -13.44
C PRO A 94 -3.34 -12.78 -12.04
N SER A 95 -2.74 -12.14 -11.04
CA SER A 95 -2.81 -12.64 -9.66
C SER A 95 -4.23 -12.60 -9.12
N TYR A 96 -5.01 -11.54 -9.38
CA TYR A 96 -6.43 -11.52 -9.02
C TYR A 96 -7.19 -12.66 -9.71
N TYR A 97 -6.97 -12.88 -10.99
CA TYR A 97 -7.63 -13.97 -11.70
C TYR A 97 -7.31 -15.34 -11.07
N PHE A 98 -6.02 -15.65 -10.91
CA PHE A 98 -5.60 -16.94 -10.36
C PHE A 98 -5.94 -17.12 -8.88
N LEU A 99 -6.13 -16.05 -8.12
CA LEU A 99 -6.52 -16.13 -6.71
C LEU A 99 -7.86 -16.86 -6.53
N GLY A 100 -8.81 -16.69 -7.47
CA GLY A 100 -10.09 -17.38 -7.47
C GLY A 100 -9.99 -18.90 -7.75
N TYR A 101 -8.85 -19.37 -8.24
CA TYR A 101 -8.60 -20.79 -8.55
C TYR A 101 -7.64 -21.46 -7.56
N ALA A 102 -7.13 -20.74 -6.58
CA ALA A 102 -6.31 -21.32 -5.52
C ALA A 102 -7.16 -22.26 -4.65
N LYS A 103 -6.63 -23.45 -4.33
CA LYS A 103 -7.37 -24.50 -3.61
C LYS A 103 -6.79 -24.83 -2.23
N ASP A 104 -5.65 -24.30 -1.92
CA ASP A 104 -4.93 -24.54 -0.66
C ASP A 104 -4.29 -23.25 -0.14
N LEU A 105 -3.89 -23.27 1.14
CA LEU A 105 -3.29 -22.13 1.82
C LEU A 105 -2.03 -21.62 1.12
N ALA A 106 -1.15 -22.50 0.66
CA ALA A 106 0.15 -22.12 0.11
C ALA A 106 -0.01 -21.40 -1.23
N SER A 107 -0.81 -21.98 -2.15
CA SER A 107 -1.12 -21.35 -3.45
C SER A 107 -1.85 -20.02 -3.27
N PHE A 108 -2.84 -19.96 -2.35
CA PHE A 108 -3.56 -18.72 -2.06
C PHE A 108 -2.64 -17.63 -1.53
N MET A 109 -1.84 -17.93 -0.52
CA MET A 109 -0.86 -17.01 0.07
C MET A 109 0.14 -16.50 -0.96
N GLY A 110 0.72 -17.42 -1.77
CA GLY A 110 1.70 -17.06 -2.81
C GLY A 110 1.12 -16.09 -3.84
N ILE A 111 -0.08 -16.39 -4.35
CA ILE A 111 -0.76 -15.52 -5.33
C ILE A 111 -1.17 -14.19 -4.69
N PHE A 112 -1.70 -14.21 -3.47
CA PHE A 112 -2.12 -12.99 -2.78
C PHE A 112 -0.92 -12.10 -2.44
N MET A 113 0.25 -12.69 -2.17
CA MET A 113 1.50 -11.94 -1.98
C MET A 113 1.93 -11.20 -3.26
N LEU A 114 1.70 -11.76 -4.44
CA LEU A 114 1.95 -11.06 -5.71
C LEU A 114 1.00 -9.86 -5.90
N ILE A 115 -0.25 -9.96 -5.46
CA ILE A 115 -1.17 -8.81 -5.42
C ILE A 115 -0.63 -7.74 -4.45
N ALA A 116 -0.18 -8.13 -3.25
CA ALA A 116 0.40 -7.20 -2.29
C ALA A 116 1.65 -6.50 -2.84
N LEU A 117 2.51 -7.23 -3.55
CA LEU A 117 3.68 -6.67 -4.21
C LEU A 117 3.29 -5.65 -5.29
N GLY A 118 2.33 -6.01 -6.16
CA GLY A 118 1.83 -5.12 -7.20
C GLY A 118 1.20 -3.84 -6.62
N ALA A 119 0.34 -3.97 -5.63
CA ALA A 119 -0.29 -2.84 -4.93
C ALA A 119 0.75 -2.01 -4.15
N GLY A 120 1.76 -2.66 -3.57
CA GLY A 120 2.90 -2.00 -2.93
C GLY A 120 3.76 -1.19 -3.90
N ILE A 121 3.81 -1.56 -5.18
CA ILE A 121 4.43 -0.75 -6.25
C ILE A 121 3.50 0.40 -6.65
N PHE A 122 2.21 0.15 -6.82
CA PHE A 122 1.23 1.13 -7.26
C PHE A 122 1.14 2.35 -6.33
N LYS A 123 1.02 2.10 -5.03
CA LYS A 123 0.79 3.13 -4.00
C LYS A 123 1.79 4.29 -4.01
N PRO A 124 3.11 4.08 -3.91
CA PRO A 124 4.06 5.20 -3.93
C PRO A 124 4.09 5.90 -5.29
N VAL A 125 3.86 5.17 -6.39
CA VAL A 125 3.86 5.75 -7.74
C VAL A 125 2.70 6.70 -7.95
N VAL A 126 1.48 6.32 -7.54
CA VAL A 126 0.30 7.19 -7.67
C VAL A 126 0.43 8.41 -6.76
N THR A 127 0.84 8.25 -5.50
CA THR A 127 1.02 9.37 -4.56
C THR A 127 2.11 10.33 -5.01
N ALA A 128 3.23 9.82 -5.53
CA ALA A 128 4.29 10.63 -6.09
C ALA A 128 3.82 11.37 -7.36
N THR A 129 3.01 10.74 -8.21
CA THR A 129 2.39 11.42 -9.37
C THR A 129 1.54 12.61 -8.90
N ILE A 130 0.64 12.41 -7.93
CA ILE A 130 -0.19 13.49 -7.38
C ILE A 130 0.70 14.62 -6.81
N SER A 131 1.73 14.28 -6.04
CA SER A 131 2.65 15.26 -5.46
C SER A 131 3.39 16.07 -6.52
N ARG A 132 3.84 15.45 -7.61
CA ARG A 132 4.63 16.08 -8.69
C ARG A 132 3.77 16.84 -9.72
N THR A 133 2.48 16.56 -9.76
CA THR A 133 1.52 17.23 -10.65
C THR A 133 0.74 18.35 -9.96
N THR A 134 1.07 18.63 -8.70
CA THR A 134 0.53 19.71 -7.87
C THR A 134 1.64 20.64 -7.40
N ASP A 135 1.32 21.91 -7.18
CA ASP A 135 2.20 22.94 -6.64
C ASP A 135 1.70 23.46 -5.27
N GLU A 136 2.39 24.43 -4.70
CA GLU A 136 2.02 24.99 -3.39
C GLU A 136 0.61 25.60 -3.36
N THR A 137 0.09 26.08 -4.50
CA THR A 137 -1.21 26.77 -4.58
C THR A 137 -2.39 25.80 -4.65
N ASN A 138 -2.18 24.59 -5.20
CA ASN A 138 -3.24 23.62 -5.46
C ASN A 138 -3.04 22.25 -4.79
N ARG A 139 -1.89 22.00 -4.11
CA ARG A 139 -1.55 20.70 -3.49
C ARG A 139 -2.60 20.21 -2.52
N GLY A 140 -3.13 21.06 -1.65
CA GLY A 140 -4.17 20.69 -0.69
C GLY A 140 -5.45 20.21 -1.38
N LEU A 141 -5.90 20.92 -2.42
CA LEU A 141 -7.03 20.51 -3.25
C LEU A 141 -6.73 19.22 -4.00
N GLY A 142 -5.51 19.08 -4.57
CA GLY A 142 -5.08 17.90 -5.33
C GLY A 142 -5.14 16.63 -4.47
N PHE A 143 -4.59 16.65 -3.26
CA PHE A 143 -4.70 15.52 -2.33
C PHE A 143 -6.12 15.30 -1.83
N GLY A 144 -6.93 16.36 -1.66
CA GLY A 144 -8.36 16.24 -1.34
C GLY A 144 -9.12 15.46 -2.43
N ILE A 145 -8.88 15.78 -3.71
CA ILE A 145 -9.45 15.05 -4.85
C ILE A 145 -8.95 13.61 -4.86
N PHE A 146 -7.65 13.38 -4.66
CA PHE A 146 -7.08 12.04 -4.60
C PHE A 146 -7.77 11.16 -3.55
N TYR A 147 -7.91 11.64 -2.31
CA TYR A 147 -8.61 10.89 -1.27
C TYR A 147 -10.11 10.69 -1.57
N MET A 148 -10.74 11.62 -2.27
CA MET A 148 -12.11 11.43 -2.75
C MET A 148 -12.18 10.26 -3.75
N MET A 149 -11.22 10.13 -4.69
CA MET A 149 -11.17 9.01 -5.62
C MET A 149 -10.91 7.67 -4.92
N VAL A 150 -10.02 7.66 -3.90
CA VAL A 150 -9.83 6.50 -3.02
C VAL A 150 -11.16 6.07 -2.38
N ASN A 151 -11.94 7.03 -1.86
CA ASN A 151 -13.22 6.74 -1.20
C ASN A 151 -14.29 6.28 -2.21
N ILE A 152 -14.33 6.82 -3.41
CA ILE A 152 -15.26 6.39 -4.46
C ILE A 152 -15.00 4.91 -4.79
N GLY A 153 -13.76 4.53 -5.07
CA GLY A 153 -13.41 3.13 -5.32
C GLY A 153 -13.67 2.23 -4.11
N GLY A 154 -13.31 2.74 -2.92
CA GLY A 154 -13.53 2.05 -1.65
C GLY A 154 -15.00 1.87 -1.25
N PHE A 155 -15.90 2.70 -1.75
CA PHE A 155 -17.33 2.55 -1.59
C PHE A 155 -17.94 1.61 -2.65
N LEU A 156 -17.58 1.80 -3.91
CA LEU A 156 -18.15 1.02 -5.01
C LEU A 156 -17.75 -0.46 -4.96
N GLY A 157 -16.50 -0.76 -4.55
CA GLY A 157 -16.03 -2.13 -4.42
C GLY A 157 -16.90 -3.00 -3.50
N PRO A 158 -17.03 -2.63 -2.20
CA PRO A 158 -17.89 -3.35 -1.25
C PRO A 158 -19.37 -3.40 -1.63
N VAL A 159 -19.88 -2.44 -2.39
CA VAL A 159 -21.28 -2.46 -2.87
C VAL A 159 -21.46 -3.47 -4.00
N LEU A 160 -20.53 -3.51 -4.96
CA LEU A 160 -20.65 -4.35 -6.15
C LEU A 160 -20.27 -5.82 -5.88
N ALA A 161 -19.25 -6.06 -5.05
CA ALA A 161 -18.71 -7.40 -4.85
C ALA A 161 -19.72 -8.42 -4.31
N PRO A 162 -20.59 -8.11 -3.30
CA PRO A 162 -21.62 -9.03 -2.85
C PRO A 162 -22.68 -9.33 -3.92
N ILE A 163 -22.99 -8.35 -4.77
CA ILE A 163 -23.94 -8.53 -5.88
C ILE A 163 -23.37 -9.54 -6.88
N ILE A 164 -22.08 -9.37 -7.21
CA ILE A 164 -21.38 -10.26 -8.13
C ILE A 164 -21.28 -11.66 -7.53
N GLN A 165 -20.86 -11.77 -6.27
CA GLN A 165 -20.75 -13.04 -5.58
C GLN A 165 -22.10 -13.80 -5.55
N LYS A 166 -23.20 -13.09 -5.26
CA LYS A 166 -24.54 -13.68 -5.19
C LYS A 166 -25.04 -14.20 -6.54
N HIS A 167 -24.78 -13.49 -7.64
CA HIS A 167 -25.31 -13.82 -8.96
C HIS A 167 -24.41 -14.71 -9.79
N TYR A 168 -23.09 -14.63 -9.60
CA TYR A 168 -22.11 -15.28 -10.46
C TYR A 168 -21.13 -16.21 -9.69
N GLY A 169 -21.12 -16.15 -8.34
CA GLY A 169 -20.27 -16.99 -7.50
C GLY A 169 -18.91 -16.33 -7.17
N TRP A 170 -18.11 -17.09 -6.39
CA TRP A 170 -16.84 -16.60 -5.83
C TRP A 170 -15.78 -16.28 -6.87
N GLU A 171 -15.63 -17.12 -7.89
CA GLU A 171 -14.63 -16.94 -8.95
C GLU A 171 -14.80 -15.58 -9.67
N TRP A 172 -16.03 -15.13 -9.82
CA TRP A 172 -16.34 -13.86 -10.48
C TRP A 172 -15.96 -12.64 -9.64
N VAL A 173 -15.90 -12.75 -8.32
CA VAL A 173 -15.40 -11.65 -7.46
C VAL A 173 -13.94 -11.35 -7.80
N PHE A 174 -13.11 -12.38 -7.94
CA PHE A 174 -11.70 -12.25 -8.30
C PHE A 174 -11.51 -11.87 -9.78
N THR A 175 -12.30 -12.47 -10.67
CA THR A 175 -12.30 -12.13 -12.11
C THR A 175 -12.67 -10.66 -12.31
N PHE A 176 -13.62 -10.14 -11.56
CA PHE A 176 -14.03 -8.74 -11.63
C PHE A 176 -12.93 -7.81 -11.15
N ALA A 177 -12.24 -8.15 -10.07
CA ALA A 177 -11.06 -7.42 -9.63
C ALA A 177 -9.95 -7.43 -10.71
N CYS A 178 -9.72 -8.57 -11.36
CA CYS A 178 -8.81 -8.68 -12.49
C CYS A 178 -9.21 -7.74 -13.65
N ILE A 179 -10.49 -7.69 -13.99
CA ILE A 179 -11.00 -6.79 -15.07
C ILE A 179 -10.73 -5.33 -14.72
N TRP A 180 -11.03 -4.89 -13.50
CA TRP A 180 -10.81 -3.51 -13.09
C TRP A 180 -9.32 -3.12 -13.07
N ILE A 181 -8.45 -4.02 -12.64
CA ILE A 181 -7.01 -3.77 -12.74
C ILE A 181 -6.57 -3.74 -14.20
N SER A 182 -7.11 -4.62 -15.04
CA SER A 182 -6.79 -4.65 -16.48
C SER A 182 -7.22 -3.38 -17.22
N VAL A 183 -8.34 -2.78 -16.85
CA VAL A 183 -8.79 -1.48 -17.39
C VAL A 183 -7.73 -0.41 -17.18
N ASN A 184 -6.95 -0.45 -16.09
CA ASN A 184 -5.88 0.51 -15.81
C ASN A 184 -4.72 0.50 -16.81
N PHE A 185 -4.56 -0.57 -17.62
CA PHE A 185 -3.58 -0.55 -18.70
C PHE A 185 -3.90 0.52 -19.75
N ILE A 186 -5.18 0.79 -19.99
CA ILE A 186 -5.60 1.77 -20.99
C ILE A 186 -5.09 3.19 -20.63
N PRO A 187 -5.45 3.77 -19.47
CA PRO A 187 -4.94 5.08 -19.09
C PRO A 187 -3.42 5.11 -18.93
N ALA A 188 -2.80 4.04 -18.42
CA ALA A 188 -1.35 3.99 -18.25
C ALA A 188 -0.59 3.97 -19.58
N LEU A 189 -1.09 3.24 -20.59
CA LEU A 189 -0.43 3.11 -21.89
C LEU A 189 -0.67 4.30 -22.81
N PHE A 190 -1.88 4.84 -22.84
CA PHE A 190 -2.27 5.80 -23.86
C PHE A 190 -2.33 7.24 -23.37
N PHE A 191 -2.66 7.45 -22.09
CA PHE A 191 -2.95 8.79 -21.59
C PHE A 191 -1.95 9.28 -20.56
N TYR A 192 -1.21 8.38 -19.87
CA TYR A 192 -0.25 8.78 -18.84
C TYR A 192 1.00 9.40 -19.48
N LYS A 193 1.19 10.68 -19.22
CA LYS A 193 2.44 11.41 -19.53
C LYS A 193 3.23 11.55 -18.22
N GLU A 194 4.46 11.09 -18.25
CA GLU A 194 5.34 11.10 -17.09
C GLU A 194 5.66 12.54 -16.66
N PRO A 195 5.39 12.92 -15.41
CA PRO A 195 5.83 14.23 -14.91
C PRO A 195 7.35 14.29 -14.88
N GLU A 196 7.92 15.50 -14.84
CA GLU A 196 9.36 15.66 -14.75
C GLU A 196 9.92 14.98 -13.49
N ILE A 197 10.88 14.08 -13.68
CA ILE A 197 11.53 13.33 -12.60
C ILE A 197 13.01 13.73 -12.57
N HIS A 198 13.39 14.54 -11.59
CA HIS A 198 14.80 14.97 -11.44
C HIS A 198 15.75 13.82 -11.07
N ALA A 199 15.23 12.69 -10.59
CA ALA A 199 16.00 11.54 -10.10
C ALA A 199 16.19 10.41 -11.12
N LYS A 200 15.77 10.59 -12.38
CA LYS A 200 15.71 9.53 -13.43
C LYS A 200 17.06 8.85 -13.74
N ASN A 201 18.18 9.41 -13.28
CA ASN A 201 19.52 8.90 -13.54
C ASN A 201 20.26 8.43 -12.27
N LYS A 202 19.58 8.24 -11.15
CA LYS A 202 20.26 7.74 -9.93
C LYS A 202 20.87 6.35 -10.18
N PRO A 203 22.13 6.10 -9.83
CA PRO A 203 22.74 4.78 -9.96
C PRO A 203 22.05 3.78 -9.01
N LEU A 204 21.92 2.50 -9.43
CA LEU A 204 21.30 1.45 -8.61
C LEU A 204 21.90 1.35 -7.21
N LYS A 205 23.22 1.55 -7.12
CA LYS A 205 23.94 1.53 -5.84
C LYS A 205 23.38 2.58 -4.87
N GLN A 206 23.10 3.78 -5.35
CA GLN A 206 22.52 4.84 -4.52
C GLN A 206 21.08 4.51 -4.10
N VAL A 207 20.27 3.95 -5.01
CA VAL A 207 18.91 3.49 -4.68
C VAL A 207 18.95 2.42 -3.58
N PHE A 208 19.84 1.43 -3.70
CA PHE A 208 20.04 0.42 -2.65
C PHE A 208 20.55 0.99 -1.33
N GLN A 209 21.42 1.99 -1.38
CA GLN A 209 21.87 2.69 -0.17
C GLN A 209 20.75 3.46 0.51
N GLU A 210 19.93 4.18 -0.24
CA GLU A 210 18.74 4.87 0.29
C GLU A 210 17.74 3.87 0.89
N MET A 211 17.49 2.74 0.21
CA MET A 211 16.67 1.65 0.75
C MET A 211 17.27 1.07 2.03
N GLN A 212 18.58 0.82 2.04
CA GLN A 212 19.28 0.31 3.21
C GLN A 212 19.24 1.29 4.38
N GLN A 213 19.33 2.59 4.12
CA GLN A 213 19.18 3.61 5.17
C GLN A 213 17.78 3.59 5.81
N VAL A 214 16.74 3.34 5.03
CA VAL A 214 15.36 3.26 5.52
C VAL A 214 15.12 1.92 6.23
N LEU A 215 15.45 0.79 5.58
CA LEU A 215 15.23 -0.55 6.13
C LEU A 215 16.27 -0.94 7.19
N GLY A 216 17.49 -0.44 7.06
CA GLY A 216 18.58 -0.63 8.02
C GLY A 216 18.51 0.29 9.23
N ASN A 217 17.48 1.11 9.35
CA ASN A 217 17.26 1.89 10.55
C ASN A 217 17.01 0.93 11.73
N PHE A 218 17.95 0.94 12.69
CA PHE A 218 17.90 0.08 13.88
C PHE A 218 16.55 0.14 14.60
N ARG A 219 15.88 1.29 14.57
CA ARG A 219 14.55 1.47 15.19
C ARG A 219 13.46 0.69 14.47
N LEU A 220 13.47 0.71 13.12
CA LEU A 220 12.53 -0.07 12.32
C LEU A 220 12.75 -1.57 12.55
N ALA A 221 14.01 -2.02 12.59
CA ALA A 221 14.35 -3.40 12.88
C ALA A 221 13.91 -3.82 14.27
N LEU A 222 14.09 -2.97 15.29
CA LEU A 222 13.63 -3.20 16.67
C LEU A 222 12.10 -3.32 16.80
N LEU A 223 11.34 -2.74 15.88
CA LEU A 223 9.88 -2.90 15.85
C LEU A 223 9.46 -4.11 15.02
N VAL A 224 9.96 -4.21 13.81
CA VAL A 224 9.51 -5.20 12.80
C VAL A 224 9.94 -6.61 13.18
N VAL A 225 11.19 -6.80 13.62
CA VAL A 225 11.71 -8.15 13.95
C VAL A 225 10.98 -8.79 15.11
N PRO A 226 10.75 -8.12 16.25
CA PRO A 226 9.96 -8.71 17.35
C PRO A 226 8.51 -8.98 16.96
N LEU A 227 7.87 -8.10 16.14
CA LEU A 227 6.52 -8.35 15.67
C LEU A 227 6.44 -9.59 14.78
N LEU A 228 7.42 -9.82 13.90
CA LEU A 228 7.50 -11.03 13.10
C LEU A 228 7.74 -12.27 13.96
N ILE A 229 8.62 -12.19 14.96
CA ILE A 229 8.87 -13.28 15.91
C ILE A 229 7.59 -13.62 16.69
N LEU A 230 6.86 -12.62 17.19
CA LEU A 230 5.58 -12.82 17.86
C LEU A 230 4.55 -13.48 16.94
N LEU A 231 4.46 -13.05 15.68
CA LEU A 231 3.57 -13.62 14.69
C LEU A 231 3.90 -15.11 14.45
N VAL A 232 5.17 -15.40 14.21
CA VAL A 232 5.64 -16.79 14.01
C VAL A 232 5.39 -17.64 15.23
N ALA A 233 5.70 -17.16 16.44
CA ALA A 233 5.49 -17.89 17.68
C ALA A 233 4.01 -18.17 17.96
N PHE A 234 3.12 -17.23 17.62
CA PHE A 234 1.67 -17.42 17.68
C PHE A 234 1.21 -18.52 16.72
N TYR A 235 1.61 -18.48 15.45
CA TYR A 235 1.21 -19.50 14.47
C TYR A 235 1.85 -20.85 14.69
N ALA A 236 3.03 -20.90 15.33
CA ALA A 236 3.65 -22.14 15.77
C ALA A 236 3.01 -22.74 17.04
N GLY A 237 2.03 -22.04 17.63
CA GLY A 237 1.33 -22.49 18.84
C GLY A 237 2.11 -22.32 20.14
N PHE A 238 3.24 -21.59 20.12
CA PHE A 238 4.04 -21.34 21.33
C PHE A 238 3.41 -20.32 22.28
N ILE A 239 2.59 -19.39 21.76
CA ILE A 239 1.95 -18.30 22.52
C ILE A 239 0.48 -18.15 22.15
N GLY A 240 -0.35 -17.76 23.12
CA GLY A 240 -1.77 -17.53 22.90
C GLY A 240 -2.07 -16.15 22.26
N SER A 241 -3.27 -16.01 21.72
CA SER A 241 -3.72 -14.79 21.04
C SER A 241 -3.74 -13.56 21.94
N GLU A 242 -4.12 -13.72 23.20
CA GLU A 242 -4.16 -12.63 24.17
C GLU A 242 -2.75 -12.08 24.45
N PHE A 243 -1.79 -12.98 24.72
CA PHE A 243 -0.40 -12.60 24.94
C PHE A 243 0.19 -11.91 23.71
N THR A 244 -0.06 -12.46 22.52
CA THR A 244 0.44 -11.90 21.26
C THR A 244 -0.10 -10.48 21.03
N SER A 245 -1.40 -10.26 21.27
CA SER A 245 -2.03 -8.97 21.09
C SER A 245 -1.49 -7.92 22.06
N VAL A 246 -1.33 -8.27 23.34
CA VAL A 246 -0.78 -7.39 24.36
C VAL A 246 0.69 -7.07 24.07
N ALA A 247 1.50 -8.08 23.75
CA ALA A 247 2.92 -7.90 23.44
C ALA A 247 3.12 -7.04 22.18
N ALA A 248 2.33 -7.24 21.14
CA ALA A 248 2.37 -6.41 19.94
C ALA A 248 1.97 -4.95 20.24
N ALA A 249 0.91 -4.74 21.01
CA ALA A 249 0.50 -3.40 21.44
C ALA A 249 1.59 -2.68 22.26
N VAL A 250 2.22 -3.38 23.20
CA VAL A 250 3.33 -2.83 24.01
C VAL A 250 4.52 -2.46 23.12
N LEU A 251 4.89 -3.29 22.15
CA LEU A 251 5.97 -2.99 21.21
C LEU A 251 5.68 -1.74 20.38
N VAL A 252 4.48 -1.61 19.84
CA VAL A 252 4.08 -0.45 19.03
C VAL A 252 4.06 0.82 19.89
N VAL A 253 3.45 0.78 21.07
CA VAL A 253 3.39 1.94 21.99
C VAL A 253 4.79 2.35 22.42
N SER A 254 5.66 1.40 22.77
CA SER A 254 7.03 1.70 23.20
C SER A 254 7.84 2.33 22.07
N ALA A 255 7.67 1.90 20.81
CA ALA A 255 8.31 2.50 19.66
C ALA A 255 7.84 3.95 19.43
N VAL A 256 6.53 4.21 19.50
CA VAL A 256 5.97 5.56 19.37
C VAL A 256 6.48 6.48 20.49
N VAL A 257 6.46 6.01 21.74
CA VAL A 257 6.97 6.79 22.89
C VAL A 257 8.46 7.10 22.70
N TRP A 258 9.24 6.12 22.27
CA TRP A 258 10.66 6.32 21.98
C TRP A 258 10.91 7.39 20.92
N ASP A 259 10.17 7.35 19.83
CA ASP A 259 10.30 8.34 18.75
C ASP A 259 9.91 9.75 19.21
N LEU A 260 8.86 9.89 20.01
CA LEU A 260 8.46 11.16 20.62
C LEU A 260 9.55 11.70 21.57
N LEU A 261 10.16 10.86 22.40
CA LEU A 261 11.22 11.25 23.32
C LEU A 261 12.48 11.71 22.55
N VAL A 262 12.85 11.00 21.48
CA VAL A 262 14.01 11.39 20.65
C VAL A 262 13.74 12.67 19.88
N ALA A 263 12.55 12.84 19.31
CA ALA A 263 12.15 14.07 18.63
C ALA A 263 12.22 15.27 19.57
N ASN A 264 11.72 15.13 20.80
CA ASN A 264 11.76 16.18 21.82
C ASN A 264 13.21 16.50 22.26
N LYS A 265 14.08 15.49 22.38
CA LYS A 265 15.51 15.69 22.69
C LYS A 265 16.22 16.47 21.59
N ASN A 266 15.98 16.12 20.32
CA ASN A 266 16.57 16.81 19.17
C ASN A 266 16.07 18.25 19.05
N ALA A 267 14.78 18.50 19.29
CA ALA A 267 14.20 19.83 19.31
C ALA A 267 14.87 20.73 20.39
N LYS A 268 15.09 20.19 21.58
CA LYS A 268 15.78 20.91 22.68
C LYS A 268 17.25 21.19 22.35
N GLN A 269 17.96 20.27 21.71
CA GLN A 269 19.35 20.48 21.29
C GLN A 269 19.48 21.57 20.21
N ASN A 270 18.56 21.59 19.23
CA ASN A 270 18.55 22.61 18.20
C ASN A 270 18.17 24.00 18.77
N ALA A 271 17.28 24.08 19.74
CA ALA A 271 16.93 25.31 20.42
C ALA A 271 18.12 25.90 21.23
N ASN A 272 18.91 25.04 21.88
CA ASN A 272 20.10 25.46 22.61
C ASN A 272 21.23 25.94 21.68
N GLN A 273 21.43 25.30 20.52
CA GLN A 273 22.43 25.74 19.54
C GLN A 273 22.04 27.03 18.80
N GLY A 274 20.75 27.26 18.56
CA GLY A 274 20.24 28.50 17.99
C GLY A 274 20.33 29.72 18.95
N GLY A 275 20.39 29.48 20.26
CA GLY A 275 20.55 30.54 21.29
C GLY A 275 21.98 31.07 21.43
N GLU A 276 22.99 30.27 21.10
CA GLU A 276 24.40 30.67 21.20
C GLU A 276 24.90 31.56 20.02
N THR A 277 24.19 31.56 18.89
CA THR A 277 24.55 32.36 17.71
C THR A 277 24.03 33.82 17.73
N ASN A 278 23.23 34.22 18.72
CA ASN A 278 22.65 35.55 18.85
C ASN A 278 23.21 36.36 20.05
N SER A 279 24.45 36.12 20.48
CA SER A 279 25.12 37.01 21.40
C SER A 279 25.77 38.17 20.59
N PRO A 280 25.29 39.42 20.70
CA PRO A 280 25.96 40.57 20.05
C PRO A 280 27.31 40.82 20.72
N VAL A 281 28.34 40.89 19.89
CA VAL A 281 29.65 41.47 20.24
C VAL A 281 29.60 42.98 20.13
#